data_bfe66c55fd854142b71a7ed812ce1435
#
_entry.id   bfe66c55fd854142b71a7ed812ce1435
#
_cell.length_a   1.000
_cell.length_b   1.000
_cell.length_c   1.000
_cell.angle_alpha   90.00
_cell.angle_beta   90.00
_cell.angle_gamma   90.00
#
_symmetry.space_group_name_H-M   'P 1'
#
loop_
_entity.id
_entity.type
_entity.pdbx_description
1 polymer ?
#
loop_
_entity_poly.entity_id
_entity_poly.type
_entity_poly.pdbx_seq_one_letter_code
_entity_poly.pdbx_strand_id
1 'polypeptide(L)'
;MPALPWTRPHPAPAHAPAFVMASRFEVHSLRDVPRFLLKSLAAWRQVTAAPGAYGASLDARPFKRTFYTLSAWRDRDALHAYARAEPHRGIMKDLRSTMRASTFVFWETTTDDLPLTWDEARRRLAEQAARDAAGGAAPGRG
;
A
#
# COMPACT_ATOMS: atom_id res chain seq x y z
N MET A 1 4.94 -7.20 15.17
CA MET A 1 3.75 -7.84 14.58
C MET A 1 4.13 -8.37 13.21
N PRO A 2 3.86 -9.63 12.94
CA PRO A 2 4.20 -10.15 11.63
C PRO A 2 3.30 -9.57 10.54
N ALA A 3 3.77 -9.66 9.31
CA ALA A 3 2.98 -9.26 8.17
C ALA A 3 1.77 -10.19 8.01
N LEU A 4 0.66 -9.63 7.56
CA LEU A 4 -0.49 -10.44 7.20
C LEU A 4 -0.16 -11.28 5.96
N PRO A 5 -0.72 -12.48 5.86
CA PRO A 5 -0.45 -13.31 4.70
C PRO A 5 -0.96 -12.67 3.43
N TRP A 6 -0.33 -13.04 2.31
CA TRP A 6 -0.80 -12.58 1.00
C TRP A 6 -2.20 -13.12 0.73
N THR A 7 -3.17 -12.20 0.56
CA THR A 7 -4.54 -12.58 0.22
C THR A 7 -4.70 -12.63 -1.29
N ARG A 8 -5.56 -13.51 -1.77
CA ARG A 8 -5.88 -13.66 -3.19
C ARG A 8 -7.39 -13.49 -3.39
N PRO A 9 -7.89 -12.23 -3.42
CA PRO A 9 -9.33 -12.00 -3.52
C PRO A 9 -9.94 -12.56 -4.80
N HIS A 10 -9.18 -12.50 -5.90
CA HIS A 10 -9.63 -13.00 -7.20
C HIS A 10 -8.52 -13.79 -7.84
N PRO A 11 -8.85 -14.89 -8.56
CA PRO A 11 -7.84 -15.64 -9.29
C PRO A 11 -7.20 -14.75 -10.36
N ALA A 12 -5.88 -14.80 -10.45
CA ALA A 12 -5.15 -14.08 -11.48
C ALA A 12 -4.95 -14.99 -12.68
N PRO A 13 -5.23 -14.51 -13.91
CA PRO A 13 -4.91 -15.30 -15.11
C PRO A 13 -3.41 -15.52 -15.20
N ALA A 14 -2.99 -16.66 -15.76
CA ALA A 14 -1.57 -16.93 -15.96
C ALA A 14 -1.00 -16.00 -17.03
N HIS A 15 0.25 -15.61 -16.88
CA HIS A 15 1.02 -14.83 -17.87
C HIS A 15 0.35 -13.50 -18.25
N ALA A 16 -0.36 -12.88 -17.31
CA ALA A 16 -1.05 -11.62 -17.56
C ALA A 16 -0.30 -10.45 -16.90
N PRO A 17 -0.47 -9.22 -17.44
CA PRO A 17 0.10 -8.05 -16.78
C PRO A 17 -0.50 -7.83 -15.40
N ALA A 18 0.28 -7.28 -14.50
CA ALA A 18 -0.17 -6.87 -13.18
C ALA A 18 0.43 -5.52 -12.82
N PHE A 19 -0.34 -4.69 -12.13
CA PHE A 19 0.08 -3.39 -11.66
C PHE A 19 0.22 -3.45 -10.14
N VAL A 20 1.37 -3.02 -9.62
CA VAL A 20 1.71 -3.17 -8.21
C VAL A 20 1.84 -1.82 -7.55
N MET A 21 1.34 -1.73 -6.33
CA MET A 21 1.57 -0.57 -5.46
C MET A 21 2.13 -1.06 -4.14
N ALA A 22 3.19 -0.39 -3.68
CA ALA A 22 3.69 -0.53 -2.32
C ALA A 22 3.67 0.83 -1.66
N SER A 23 3.40 0.86 -0.37
CA SER A 23 3.41 2.10 0.39
C SER A 23 4.03 1.91 1.75
N ARG A 24 4.57 3.01 2.29
CA ARG A 24 5.08 3.08 3.64
C ARG A 24 4.52 4.33 4.28
N PHE A 25 3.86 4.16 5.42
CA PHE A 25 3.31 5.26 6.19
C PHE A 25 3.98 5.34 7.54
N GLU A 26 4.32 6.55 7.98
CA GLU A 26 4.83 6.80 9.30
C GLU A 26 3.90 7.78 10.01
N VAL A 27 3.48 7.45 11.22
CA VAL A 27 2.58 8.31 12.00
C VAL A 27 3.36 9.12 13.02
N HIS A 28 2.80 10.26 13.42
CA HIS A 28 3.46 11.20 14.32
C HIS A 28 3.69 10.65 15.73
N SER A 29 2.74 9.87 16.23
CA SER A 29 2.72 9.52 17.65
C SER A 29 2.27 8.09 17.86
N LEU A 30 2.80 7.45 18.91
CA LEU A 30 2.35 6.12 19.30
C LEU A 30 0.86 6.08 19.64
N ARG A 31 0.29 7.20 20.10
CA ARG A 31 -1.15 7.27 20.39
C ARG A 31 -2.01 7.10 19.13
N ASP A 32 -1.46 7.43 17.97
CA ASP A 32 -2.17 7.31 16.70
C ASP A 32 -2.14 5.89 16.14
N VAL A 33 -1.24 5.05 16.65
CA VAL A 33 -1.01 3.71 16.10
C VAL A 33 -2.27 2.82 16.15
N PRO A 34 -2.99 2.72 17.28
CA PRO A 34 -4.18 1.85 17.31
C PRO A 34 -5.23 2.25 16.28
N ARG A 35 -5.49 3.54 16.15
CA ARG A 35 -6.46 4.05 15.17
C ARG A 35 -6.00 3.76 13.75
N PHE A 36 -4.72 4.05 13.47
CA PHE A 36 -4.16 3.83 12.14
C PHE A 36 -4.21 2.33 11.79
N LEU A 37 -3.89 1.46 12.74
CA LEU A 37 -3.93 0.02 12.53
C LEU A 37 -5.35 -0.46 12.22
N LEU A 38 -6.34 -0.03 13.00
CA LEU A 38 -7.72 -0.42 12.77
C LEU A 38 -8.23 0.05 11.40
N LYS A 39 -7.91 1.28 11.03
CA LYS A 39 -8.28 1.83 9.73
C LYS A 39 -7.57 1.10 8.58
N SER A 40 -6.30 0.74 8.78
CA SER A 40 -5.53 -0.02 7.79
C SER A 40 -6.13 -1.41 7.57
N LEU A 41 -6.60 -2.07 8.63
CA LEU A 41 -7.27 -3.35 8.52
C LEU A 41 -8.59 -3.24 7.76
N ALA A 42 -9.33 -2.15 7.98
CA ALA A 42 -10.56 -1.90 7.23
C ALA A 42 -10.28 -1.71 5.73
N ALA A 43 -9.24 -0.95 5.41
CA ALA A 43 -8.82 -0.77 4.02
C ALA A 43 -8.37 -2.09 3.39
N TRP A 44 -7.64 -2.90 4.15
CA TRP A 44 -7.19 -4.20 3.69
C TRP A 44 -8.37 -5.14 3.41
N ARG A 45 -9.40 -5.11 4.24
CA ARG A 45 -10.63 -5.88 4.00
C ARG A 45 -11.33 -5.43 2.72
N GLN A 46 -11.32 -4.15 2.45
CA GLN A 46 -11.91 -3.62 1.22
C GLN A 46 -11.26 -4.23 -0.02
N VAL A 47 -9.94 -4.48 0.03
CA VAL A 47 -9.22 -5.11 -1.08
C VAL A 47 -9.81 -6.47 -1.41
N THR A 48 -10.23 -7.22 -0.40
CA THR A 48 -10.77 -8.58 -0.62
C THR A 48 -12.02 -8.59 -1.48
N ALA A 49 -12.72 -7.48 -1.57
CA ALA A 49 -13.93 -7.34 -2.38
C ALA A 49 -13.71 -6.43 -3.61
N ALA A 50 -12.52 -5.88 -3.80
CA ALA A 50 -12.28 -4.92 -4.86
C ALA A 50 -12.12 -5.60 -6.21
N PRO A 51 -12.84 -5.16 -7.25
CA PRO A 51 -12.66 -5.73 -8.59
C PRO A 51 -11.24 -5.52 -9.09
N GLY A 52 -10.66 -6.55 -9.68
CA GLY A 52 -9.31 -6.49 -10.24
C GLY A 52 -8.19 -6.63 -9.23
N ALA A 53 -8.49 -6.88 -7.96
CA ALA A 53 -7.46 -7.11 -6.95
C ALA A 53 -6.93 -8.54 -7.07
N TYR A 54 -5.64 -8.66 -7.33
CA TYR A 54 -4.97 -9.97 -7.44
C TYR A 54 -4.35 -10.42 -6.13
N GLY A 55 -4.04 -9.49 -5.25
CA GLY A 55 -3.49 -9.84 -3.96
C GLY A 55 -3.12 -8.61 -3.14
N ALA A 56 -2.99 -8.80 -1.85
CA ALA A 56 -2.61 -7.73 -0.93
C ALA A 56 -2.01 -8.30 0.35
N SER A 57 -1.14 -7.51 0.96
CA SER A 57 -0.57 -7.81 2.26
C SER A 57 -0.34 -6.50 3.02
N LEU A 58 -0.28 -6.61 4.34
CA LEU A 58 -0.06 -5.48 5.24
C LEU A 58 1.00 -5.90 6.26
N ASP A 59 2.02 -5.07 6.45
CA ASP A 59 3.04 -5.28 7.46
C ASP A 59 3.04 -4.08 8.41
N ALA A 60 2.54 -4.28 9.61
CA ALA A 60 2.46 -3.24 10.62
C ALA A 60 3.60 -3.36 11.61
N ARG A 61 4.28 -2.25 11.87
CA ARG A 61 5.35 -2.11 12.84
C ARG A 61 4.98 -1.07 13.87
N PRO A 62 4.08 -1.42 14.83
CA PRO A 62 3.44 -0.43 15.72
C PRO A 62 4.44 0.38 16.53
N PHE A 63 5.44 -0.26 17.12
CA PHE A 63 6.41 0.45 17.96
C PHE A 63 7.34 1.35 17.16
N LYS A 64 7.46 1.11 15.85
CA LYS A 64 8.20 1.98 14.94
C LYS A 64 7.30 3.00 14.27
N ARG A 65 6.03 3.02 14.61
CA ARG A 65 5.01 3.92 14.04
C ARG A 65 4.97 3.84 12.51
N THR A 66 5.22 2.65 11.97
CA THR A 66 5.37 2.46 10.54
C THR A 66 4.45 1.35 10.05
N PHE A 67 3.82 1.58 8.90
CA PHE A 67 2.90 0.64 8.27
C PHE A 67 3.27 0.51 6.81
N TYR A 68 3.38 -0.74 6.33
CA TYR A 68 3.66 -1.03 4.94
C TYR A 68 2.46 -1.71 4.31
N THR A 69 2.12 -1.32 3.09
CA THR A 69 1.10 -2.03 2.31
C THR A 69 1.70 -2.49 0.99
N LEU A 70 1.17 -3.59 0.47
CA LEU A 70 1.62 -4.16 -0.79
C LEU A 70 0.40 -4.77 -1.46
N SER A 71 0.14 -4.38 -2.71
CA SER A 71 -1.01 -4.88 -3.45
C SER A 71 -0.70 -5.03 -4.92
N ALA A 72 -1.35 -6.01 -5.54
CA ALA A 72 -1.25 -6.26 -6.97
C ALA A 72 -2.64 -6.22 -7.60
N TRP A 73 -2.74 -5.62 -8.77
CA TRP A 73 -3.99 -5.31 -9.44
C TRP A 73 -3.94 -5.70 -10.90
N ARG A 74 -5.11 -5.91 -11.48
CA ARG A 74 -5.22 -6.20 -12.91
C ARG A 74 -4.61 -5.07 -13.75
N ASP A 75 -4.87 -3.82 -13.37
CA ASP A 75 -4.37 -2.63 -14.04
C ASP A 75 -4.43 -1.43 -13.11
N ARG A 76 -3.93 -0.30 -13.60
CA ARG A 76 -3.94 0.96 -12.85
C ARG A 76 -5.36 1.42 -12.52
N ASP A 77 -6.31 1.22 -13.44
CA ASP A 77 -7.68 1.67 -13.24
C ASP A 77 -8.35 0.93 -12.08
N ALA A 78 -8.07 -0.37 -11.92
CA ALA A 78 -8.59 -1.14 -10.80
C ALA A 78 -8.08 -0.60 -9.46
N LEU A 79 -6.79 -0.27 -9.37
CA LEU A 79 -6.22 0.35 -8.18
C LEU A 79 -6.86 1.70 -7.89
N HIS A 80 -7.00 2.54 -8.89
CA HIS A 80 -7.60 3.87 -8.71
C HIS A 80 -9.06 3.78 -8.29
N ALA A 81 -9.82 2.83 -8.84
CA ALA A 81 -11.21 2.62 -8.45
C ALA A 81 -11.31 2.24 -6.97
N TYR A 82 -10.43 1.36 -6.51
CA TYR A 82 -10.35 0.99 -5.09
C TYR A 82 -10.01 2.22 -4.23
N ALA A 83 -9.03 3.00 -4.64
CA ALA A 83 -8.58 4.15 -3.85
C ALA A 83 -9.67 5.21 -3.71
N ARG A 84 -10.51 5.37 -4.74
CA ARG A 84 -11.61 6.34 -4.73
C ARG A 84 -12.87 5.82 -4.03
N ALA A 85 -12.99 4.52 -3.85
CA ALA A 85 -14.17 3.92 -3.24
C ALA A 85 -14.11 4.03 -1.72
N GLU A 86 -15.30 4.08 -1.10
CA GLU A 86 -15.39 3.99 0.35
C GLU A 86 -15.28 2.52 0.76
N PRO A 87 -14.70 2.19 1.92
CA PRO A 87 -14.23 3.12 2.95
C PRO A 87 -12.81 3.67 2.77
N HIS A 88 -12.03 3.22 1.77
CA HIS A 88 -10.62 3.64 1.61
C HIS A 88 -10.49 5.17 1.52
N ARG A 89 -11.32 5.80 0.72
CA ARG A 89 -11.27 7.26 0.52
C ARG A 89 -11.45 8.01 1.84
N GLY A 90 -12.47 7.64 2.61
CA GLY A 90 -12.75 8.27 3.90
C GLY A 90 -11.65 7.98 4.91
N ILE A 91 -11.11 6.77 4.91
CA ILE A 91 -10.01 6.38 5.78
C ILE A 91 -8.78 7.25 5.51
N MET A 92 -8.40 7.43 4.26
CA MET A 92 -7.24 8.24 3.92
C MET A 92 -7.43 9.69 4.32
N LYS A 93 -8.63 10.23 4.14
CA LYS A 93 -8.96 11.57 4.59
C LYS A 93 -8.82 11.70 6.11
N ASP A 94 -9.36 10.72 6.86
CA ASP A 94 -9.33 10.73 8.31
C ASP A 94 -7.91 10.60 8.88
N LEU A 95 -7.05 9.83 8.21
CA LEU A 95 -5.72 9.56 8.71
C LEU A 95 -4.66 10.58 8.27
N ARG A 96 -5.02 11.47 7.34
CA ARG A 96 -4.05 12.41 6.78
C ARG A 96 -3.33 13.22 7.85
N SER A 97 -4.04 13.69 8.85
CA SER A 97 -3.47 14.50 9.92
C SER A 97 -2.56 13.69 10.87
N THR A 98 -2.66 12.37 10.87
CA THR A 98 -1.84 11.52 11.72
C THR A 98 -0.54 11.09 11.03
N MET A 99 -0.44 11.27 9.72
CA MET A 99 0.73 10.84 8.95
C MET A 99 1.84 11.87 9.02
N ARG A 100 3.01 11.43 9.44
CA ARG A 100 4.23 12.24 9.41
C ARG A 100 4.88 12.16 8.04
N ALA A 101 4.89 10.99 7.44
CA ALA A 101 5.50 10.77 6.14
C ALA A 101 4.80 9.62 5.41
N SER A 102 4.81 9.67 4.10
CA SER A 102 4.32 8.58 3.28
C SER A 102 5.19 8.46 2.03
N THR A 103 5.40 7.22 1.60
CA THR A 103 6.12 6.90 0.38
C THR A 103 5.28 5.93 -0.41
N PHE A 104 5.13 6.17 -1.71
CA PHE A 104 4.42 5.29 -2.62
C PHE A 104 5.35 4.91 -3.76
N VAL A 105 5.30 3.65 -4.18
CA VAL A 105 5.99 3.21 -5.38
C VAL A 105 5.07 2.29 -6.17
N PHE A 106 5.14 2.42 -7.48
CA PHE A 106 4.31 1.65 -8.41
C PHE A 106 5.22 1.00 -9.44
N TRP A 107 4.88 -0.22 -9.84
CA TRP A 107 5.58 -0.86 -10.95
C TRP A 107 4.69 -1.89 -11.62
N GLU A 108 5.08 -2.28 -12.81
CA GLU A 108 4.39 -3.32 -13.57
C GLU A 108 5.16 -4.62 -13.48
N THR A 109 4.42 -5.71 -13.46
CA THR A 109 4.98 -7.05 -13.46
C THR A 109 4.00 -7.98 -14.18
N THR A 110 4.18 -9.29 -14.02
CA THR A 110 3.24 -10.27 -14.53
C THR A 110 2.68 -11.08 -13.38
N THR A 111 1.53 -11.69 -13.61
CA THR A 111 0.90 -12.53 -12.59
C THR A 111 1.73 -13.75 -12.23
N ASP A 112 2.69 -14.13 -13.07
CA ASP A 112 3.60 -15.23 -12.76
C ASP A 112 4.54 -14.92 -11.59
N ASP A 113 4.74 -13.64 -11.30
CA ASP A 113 5.60 -13.19 -10.19
C ASP A 113 4.85 -13.07 -8.87
N LEU A 114 3.57 -13.41 -8.84
CA LEU A 114 2.79 -13.35 -7.61
C LEU A 114 2.90 -14.67 -6.84
N PRO A 115 2.89 -14.65 -5.50
CA PRO A 115 2.81 -13.46 -4.64
C PRO A 115 4.13 -12.67 -4.62
N LEU A 116 3.99 -11.38 -4.38
CA LEU A 116 5.15 -10.49 -4.28
C LEU A 116 5.86 -10.67 -2.95
N THR A 117 7.16 -10.35 -2.93
CA THR A 117 7.95 -10.43 -1.70
C THR A 117 8.08 -9.08 -1.03
N TRP A 118 8.11 -9.10 0.31
CA TRP A 118 8.35 -7.88 1.07
C TRP A 118 9.77 -7.35 0.87
N ASP A 119 10.73 -8.22 0.60
CA ASP A 119 12.10 -7.77 0.33
C ASP A 119 12.17 -6.87 -0.90
N GLU A 120 11.50 -7.26 -1.97
CA GLU A 120 11.43 -6.42 -3.17
C GLU A 120 10.67 -5.13 -2.90
N ALA A 121 9.55 -5.21 -2.20
CA ALA A 121 8.74 -4.04 -1.89
C ALA A 121 9.53 -3.02 -1.06
N ARG A 122 10.24 -3.49 -0.03
CA ARG A 122 11.04 -2.62 0.82
C ARG A 122 12.19 -1.97 0.05
N ARG A 123 12.84 -2.73 -0.82
CA ARG A 123 13.91 -2.21 -1.66
C ARG A 123 13.40 -1.09 -2.56
N ARG A 124 12.27 -1.32 -3.22
CA ARG A 124 11.68 -0.30 -4.11
C ARG A 124 11.21 0.92 -3.34
N LEU A 125 10.66 0.73 -2.14
CA LEU A 125 10.25 1.84 -1.27
C LEU A 125 11.46 2.66 -0.81
N ALA A 126 12.55 2.01 -0.46
CA ALA A 126 13.78 2.70 -0.05
C ALA A 126 14.37 3.50 -1.21
N GLU A 127 14.39 2.94 -2.40
CA GLU A 127 14.84 3.65 -3.60
C GLU A 127 13.97 4.87 -3.90
N GLN A 128 12.64 4.71 -3.77
CA GLN A 128 11.72 5.82 -4.00
C GLN A 128 11.88 6.91 -2.95
N ALA A 129 12.05 6.52 -1.67
CA ALA A 129 12.27 7.49 -0.60
C ALA A 129 13.56 8.28 -0.83
N ALA A 130 14.62 7.63 -1.35
CA ALA A 130 15.87 8.31 -1.69
C ALA A 130 15.66 9.29 -2.85
N ARG A 131 14.88 8.90 -3.85
CA ARG A 131 14.54 9.81 -4.96
C ARG A 131 13.72 11.00 -4.47
N ASP A 132 12.75 10.76 -3.60
CA ASP A 132 11.92 11.82 -3.04
C ASP A 132 12.77 12.80 -2.22
N ALA A 133 13.73 12.29 -1.44
CA ALA A 133 14.62 13.13 -0.66
C ALA A 133 15.54 13.95 -1.56
N ALA A 134 16.08 13.34 -2.62
CA ALA A 134 16.96 14.03 -3.57
C ALA A 134 16.22 15.11 -4.36
N GLY A 135 14.97 14.80 -4.75
CA GLY A 135 14.10 15.75 -5.44
C GLY A 135 13.15 16.48 -4.50
N GLY A 136 13.31 16.30 -3.19
CA GLY A 136 12.34 16.72 -2.20
C GLY A 136 12.18 18.22 -2.07
N ALA A 137 13.12 18.97 -2.58
CA ALA A 137 13.01 20.41 -2.65
C ALA A 137 12.13 20.87 -3.81
N ALA A 138 11.73 19.96 -4.69
CA ALA A 138 10.91 20.33 -5.83
C ALA A 138 9.52 20.79 -5.35
N PRO A 139 9.16 22.03 -5.58
CA PRO A 139 7.85 22.53 -5.14
C PRO A 139 6.74 21.94 -5.99
N GLY A 140 5.53 21.96 -5.43
CA GLY A 140 4.37 21.52 -6.18
C GLY A 140 4.17 20.01 -6.20
N ARG A 141 4.97 19.28 -5.50
CA ARG A 141 4.73 17.85 -5.32
C ARG A 141 3.63 17.69 -4.29
N GLY A 142 2.51 17.41 -4.71
CA GLY A 142 1.37 17.25 -3.85
C GLY A 142 1.03 15.83 -3.59
#